data_6ce8899fc469e9d74bed58b731bd8d8d
#
_entry.id   6ce8899fc469e9d74bed58b731bd8d8d
#
_cell.length_a   1.000
_cell.length_b   1.000
_cell.length_c   1.000
_cell.angle_alpha   90.00
_cell.angle_beta   90.00
_cell.angle_gamma   90.00
#
_symmetry.space_group_name_H-M   'P 1'
#
loop_
_entity.id
_entity.type
_entity.pdbx_description
1 polymer ?
#
loop_
_entity_poly.entity_id
_entity_poly.type
_entity_poly.pdbx_seq_one_letter_code
_entity_poly.pdbx_strand_id
1 'polypeptide(L)'
;MAQPSYPQLWQCIGMIVGVYGVGYAIAATHPARHWPVVLVGLLGKVFGPIGMVHAVWEGSLPAAFAVTCVTNDVIWWVPFGLVLKHAWDVHVGQSEEWRESPLPDERTLLAEALTSAGPSLAALSQQSPVLVVFLRHAGCTFCREALADIARVRPAIEASGTRIALVHMGEPAAFAAFSGQYGLADLPAVADPSRRLYRGLGLRRGKLSQLLGWRVWWRGLQAFLRGHRVGKFEGDVTQLPGVFLIHRGVVLRRYFHQTSADRPDYQALAKAA
;
A
#
# COMPACT_ATOMS: atom_id res chain seq x y z
N MET A 1 -20.90 -43.51 21.36
CA MET A 1 -21.01 -42.18 20.70
C MET A 1 -21.65 -42.38 19.34
N ALA A 2 -22.73 -41.66 19.03
CA ALA A 2 -23.34 -41.74 17.69
C ALA A 2 -22.34 -41.15 16.66
N GLN A 3 -22.24 -41.79 15.51
CA GLN A 3 -21.42 -41.25 14.43
C GLN A 3 -22.04 -39.95 13.91
N PRO A 4 -21.23 -38.92 13.57
CA PRO A 4 -21.75 -37.71 13.03
C PRO A 4 -22.47 -37.94 11.70
N SER A 5 -23.59 -37.25 11.46
CA SER A 5 -24.45 -37.46 10.29
C SER A 5 -23.75 -37.17 8.95
N TYR A 6 -22.64 -36.42 8.97
CA TYR A 6 -21.83 -36.10 7.77
C TYR A 6 -20.34 -36.06 8.12
N PRO A 7 -19.65 -37.25 8.21
CA PRO A 7 -18.24 -37.28 8.61
C PRO A 7 -17.31 -36.49 7.70
N GLN A 8 -17.64 -36.36 6.41
CA GLN A 8 -16.86 -35.58 5.45
C GLN A 8 -16.82 -34.07 5.78
N LEU A 9 -17.92 -33.53 6.32
CA LEU A 9 -17.93 -32.10 6.75
C LEU A 9 -16.98 -31.89 7.93
N TRP A 10 -16.94 -32.80 8.89
CA TRP A 10 -16.02 -32.73 10.02
C TRP A 10 -14.56 -32.86 9.58
N GLN A 11 -14.28 -33.71 8.59
CA GLN A 11 -12.95 -33.82 8.00
C GLN A 11 -12.54 -32.51 7.28
N CYS A 12 -13.46 -31.89 6.52
CA CYS A 12 -13.21 -30.60 5.90
C CYS A 12 -12.94 -29.49 6.93
N ILE A 13 -13.72 -29.43 8.02
CA ILE A 13 -13.48 -28.47 9.11
C ILE A 13 -12.10 -28.69 9.74
N GLY A 14 -11.76 -29.95 10.04
CA GLY A 14 -10.44 -30.31 10.59
C GLY A 14 -9.29 -29.90 9.66
N MET A 15 -9.44 -30.12 8.36
CA MET A 15 -8.47 -29.70 7.35
C MET A 15 -8.31 -28.18 7.33
N ILE A 16 -9.41 -27.40 7.35
CA ILE A 16 -9.38 -25.94 7.39
C ILE A 16 -8.63 -25.46 8.64
N VAL A 17 -8.94 -26.04 9.81
CA VAL A 17 -8.25 -25.70 11.06
C VAL A 17 -6.75 -26.01 10.98
N GLY A 18 -6.38 -27.15 10.38
CA GLY A 18 -4.99 -27.51 10.12
C GLY A 18 -4.26 -26.53 9.22
N VAL A 19 -4.89 -26.07 8.14
CA VAL A 19 -4.33 -25.03 7.23
C VAL A 19 -4.14 -23.70 7.96
N TYR A 20 -5.08 -23.30 8.84
CA TYR A 20 -4.88 -22.14 9.70
C TYR A 20 -3.66 -22.29 10.63
N GLY A 21 -3.44 -23.51 11.18
CA GLY A 21 -2.26 -23.80 11.98
C GLY A 21 -0.95 -23.57 11.23
N VAL A 22 -0.88 -23.98 9.96
CA VAL A 22 0.27 -23.69 9.07
C VAL A 22 0.41 -22.17 8.85
N GLY A 23 -0.69 -21.47 8.62
CA GLY A 23 -0.70 -20.00 8.51
C GLY A 23 -0.12 -19.32 9.75
N TYR A 24 -0.48 -19.77 10.94
CA TYR A 24 0.07 -19.24 12.21
C TYR A 24 1.55 -19.56 12.37
N ALA A 25 2.01 -20.75 11.99
CA ALA A 25 3.43 -21.09 12.03
C ALA A 25 4.25 -20.17 11.12
N ILE A 26 3.74 -19.84 9.93
CA ILE A 26 4.34 -18.84 9.04
C ILE A 26 4.31 -17.46 9.69
N ALA A 27 3.18 -17.04 10.27
CA ALA A 27 3.05 -15.74 10.91
C ALA A 27 3.98 -15.59 12.13
N ALA A 28 4.24 -16.65 12.86
CA ALA A 28 5.14 -16.66 14.01
C ALA A 28 6.61 -16.34 13.64
N THR A 29 7.04 -16.58 12.40
CA THR A 29 8.41 -16.26 11.97
C THR A 29 8.68 -14.74 11.95
N HIS A 30 7.68 -13.95 11.53
CA HIS A 30 7.75 -12.49 11.48
C HIS A 30 6.35 -11.89 11.70
N PRO A 31 5.87 -11.80 12.96
CA PRO A 31 4.48 -11.42 13.25
C PRO A 31 4.08 -10.05 12.71
N ALA A 32 4.98 -9.07 12.77
CA ALA A 32 4.72 -7.74 12.23
C ALA A 32 4.55 -7.76 10.70
N ARG A 33 5.29 -8.60 9.98
CA ARG A 33 5.18 -8.73 8.51
C ARG A 33 3.93 -9.47 8.09
N HIS A 34 3.56 -10.51 8.86
CA HIS A 34 2.45 -11.41 8.57
C HIS A 34 1.17 -11.07 9.36
N TRP A 35 1.07 -9.84 9.84
CA TRP A 35 -0.07 -9.36 10.62
C TRP A 35 -1.45 -9.64 9.98
N PRO A 36 -1.64 -9.68 8.63
CA PRO A 36 -2.94 -9.99 8.05
C PRO A 36 -3.44 -11.40 8.43
N VAL A 37 -2.54 -12.39 8.57
CA VAL A 37 -2.90 -13.74 9.02
C VAL A 37 -3.40 -13.70 10.47
N VAL A 38 -2.72 -12.92 11.32
CA VAL A 38 -3.10 -12.71 12.73
C VAL A 38 -4.46 -12.02 12.82
N LEU A 39 -4.71 -11.00 11.98
CA LEU A 39 -6.00 -10.30 11.94
C LEU A 39 -7.14 -11.24 11.55
N VAL A 40 -6.97 -12.03 10.48
CA VAL A 40 -8.00 -13.00 10.05
C VAL A 40 -8.27 -14.02 11.16
N GLY A 41 -7.21 -14.46 11.86
CA GLY A 41 -7.37 -15.34 13.00
C GLY A 41 -8.13 -14.70 14.16
N LEU A 42 -7.86 -13.43 14.48
CA LEU A 42 -8.61 -12.70 15.50
C LEU A 42 -10.09 -12.56 15.12
N LEU A 43 -10.40 -12.26 13.87
CA LEU A 43 -11.79 -12.18 13.41
C LEU A 43 -12.53 -13.52 13.61
N GLY A 44 -11.88 -14.64 13.30
CA GLY A 44 -12.44 -15.97 13.59
C GLY A 44 -12.72 -16.17 15.09
N LYS A 45 -11.79 -15.73 15.94
CA LYS A 45 -11.91 -15.79 17.42
C LYS A 45 -12.99 -14.84 17.97
N VAL A 46 -13.38 -13.82 17.24
CA VAL A 46 -14.49 -12.91 17.59
C VAL A 46 -15.83 -13.44 17.10
N PHE A 47 -15.91 -13.87 15.85
CA PHE A 47 -17.17 -14.34 15.25
C PHE A 47 -17.62 -15.70 15.80
N GLY A 48 -16.67 -16.56 16.22
CA GLY A 48 -16.99 -17.84 16.85
C GLY A 48 -17.88 -17.67 18.10
N PRO A 49 -17.44 -16.90 19.12
CA PRO A 49 -18.27 -16.59 20.30
C PRO A 49 -19.60 -15.93 19.99
N ILE A 50 -19.68 -15.03 18.99
CA ILE A 50 -20.94 -14.41 18.58
C ILE A 50 -21.93 -15.47 18.08
N GLY A 51 -21.47 -16.36 17.20
CA GLY A 51 -22.29 -17.47 16.70
C GLY A 51 -22.72 -18.42 17.82
N MET A 52 -21.82 -18.70 18.78
CA MET A 52 -22.11 -19.55 19.93
C MET A 52 -23.18 -18.93 20.85
N VAL A 53 -23.04 -17.64 21.18
CA VAL A 53 -24.05 -16.93 22.01
C VAL A 53 -25.43 -16.97 21.34
N HIS A 54 -25.49 -16.78 20.03
CA HIS A 54 -26.72 -16.87 19.26
C HIS A 54 -27.32 -18.28 19.33
N ALA A 55 -26.50 -19.34 19.14
CA ALA A 55 -26.95 -20.72 19.17
C ALA A 55 -27.44 -21.16 20.59
N VAL A 56 -26.82 -20.66 21.65
CA VAL A 56 -27.29 -20.87 23.03
C VAL A 56 -28.59 -20.13 23.28
N TRP A 57 -28.73 -18.90 22.77
CA TRP A 57 -29.99 -18.12 22.92
C TRP A 57 -31.14 -18.80 22.21
N GLU A 58 -30.95 -19.33 21.03
CA GLU A 58 -31.98 -20.11 20.30
C GLU A 58 -32.25 -21.50 20.91
N GLY A 59 -31.50 -21.89 21.93
CA GLY A 59 -31.65 -23.21 22.58
C GLY A 59 -31.14 -24.38 21.73
N SER A 60 -30.40 -24.10 20.63
CA SER A 60 -29.83 -25.12 19.75
C SER A 60 -28.58 -25.75 20.33
N LEU A 61 -27.88 -25.09 21.30
CA LEU A 61 -26.73 -25.60 22.02
C LEU A 61 -26.85 -25.40 23.52
N PRO A 62 -26.35 -26.38 24.34
CA PRO A 62 -26.27 -26.21 25.79
C PRO A 62 -25.31 -25.07 26.18
N ALA A 63 -25.66 -24.31 27.22
CA ALA A 63 -24.84 -23.20 27.74
C ALA A 63 -23.43 -23.63 28.16
N ALA A 64 -23.21 -24.91 28.51
CA ALA A 64 -21.88 -25.44 28.82
C ALA A 64 -20.86 -25.26 27.67
N PHE A 65 -21.30 -25.16 26.42
CA PHE A 65 -20.44 -24.88 25.29
C PHE A 65 -19.83 -23.47 25.33
N ALA A 66 -20.41 -22.52 26.08
CA ALA A 66 -19.82 -21.20 26.28
C ALA A 66 -18.43 -21.26 26.94
N VAL A 67 -18.15 -22.27 27.76
CA VAL A 67 -16.84 -22.50 28.36
C VAL A 67 -15.78 -22.77 27.29
N THR A 68 -16.13 -23.51 26.23
CA THR A 68 -15.20 -23.78 25.12
C THR A 68 -14.87 -22.50 24.35
N CYS A 69 -15.80 -21.56 24.22
CA CYS A 69 -15.54 -20.25 23.61
C CYS A 69 -14.57 -19.42 24.46
N VAL A 70 -14.69 -19.44 25.79
CA VAL A 70 -13.77 -18.72 26.66
C VAL A 70 -12.35 -19.25 26.48
N THR A 71 -12.17 -20.57 26.57
CA THR A 71 -10.85 -21.20 26.51
C THR A 71 -10.24 -21.27 25.13
N ASN A 72 -11.06 -21.38 24.08
CA ASN A 72 -10.59 -21.52 22.70
C ASN A 72 -10.50 -20.18 21.96
N ASP A 73 -11.32 -19.18 22.30
CA ASP A 73 -11.45 -17.95 21.54
C ASP A 73 -11.10 -16.71 22.37
N VAL A 74 -11.82 -16.45 23.48
CA VAL A 74 -11.73 -15.18 24.22
C VAL A 74 -10.34 -14.96 24.83
N ILE A 75 -9.71 -15.98 25.37
CA ILE A 75 -8.37 -15.88 25.97
C ILE A 75 -7.31 -15.44 24.94
N TRP A 76 -7.54 -15.67 23.65
CA TRP A 76 -6.64 -15.32 22.56
C TRP A 76 -6.79 -13.87 22.08
N TRP A 77 -7.84 -13.17 22.47
CA TRP A 77 -8.04 -11.77 22.07
C TRP A 77 -6.88 -10.88 22.53
N VAL A 78 -6.39 -11.09 23.74
CA VAL A 78 -5.27 -10.32 24.26
C VAL A 78 -3.98 -10.61 23.51
N PRO A 79 -3.49 -11.85 23.35
CA PRO A 79 -2.28 -12.14 22.58
C PRO A 79 -2.35 -11.64 21.15
N PHE A 80 -3.46 -11.88 20.44
CA PHE A 80 -3.64 -11.41 19.07
C PHE A 80 -3.67 -9.88 19.00
N GLY A 81 -4.37 -9.23 19.92
CA GLY A 81 -4.40 -7.77 20.04
C GLY A 81 -3.01 -7.17 20.29
N LEU A 82 -2.19 -7.79 21.13
CA LEU A 82 -0.82 -7.34 21.39
C LEU A 82 0.08 -7.50 20.17
N VAL A 83 -0.04 -8.61 19.42
CA VAL A 83 0.70 -8.81 18.17
C VAL A 83 0.28 -7.78 17.11
N LEU A 84 -1.02 -7.53 16.98
CA LEU A 84 -1.52 -6.52 16.03
C LEU A 84 -1.12 -5.10 16.45
N LYS A 85 -1.13 -4.80 17.75
CA LYS A 85 -0.61 -3.53 18.27
C LYS A 85 0.88 -3.38 17.94
N HIS A 86 1.69 -4.40 18.21
CA HIS A 86 3.11 -4.40 17.87
C HIS A 86 3.32 -4.21 16.37
N ALA A 87 2.58 -4.93 15.53
CA ALA A 87 2.63 -4.74 14.07
C ALA A 87 2.25 -3.32 13.67
N TRP A 88 1.23 -2.75 14.31
CA TRP A 88 0.84 -1.36 14.13
C TRP A 88 1.97 -0.41 14.53
N ASP A 89 2.55 -0.59 15.71
CA ASP A 89 3.65 0.25 16.20
C ASP A 89 4.88 0.17 15.29
N VAL A 90 5.22 -1.01 14.77
CA VAL A 90 6.31 -1.19 13.79
C VAL A 90 6.00 -0.48 12.46
N HIS A 91 4.77 -0.55 11.97
CA HIS A 91 4.43 0.04 10.67
C HIS A 91 4.04 1.52 10.75
N VAL A 92 3.56 1.97 11.90
CA VAL A 92 3.06 3.34 12.11
C VAL A 92 4.00 4.14 13.02
N GLY A 93 4.64 3.52 13.99
CA GLY A 93 5.56 4.17 14.96
C GLY A 93 6.79 4.77 14.28
N GLN A 94 7.38 4.08 13.29
CA GLN A 94 8.40 4.69 12.42
C GLN A 94 7.89 5.96 11.73
N SER A 95 6.60 6.19 11.73
CA SER A 95 5.95 7.36 11.14
C SER A 95 5.77 8.54 12.10
N GLU A 96 5.90 8.37 13.41
CA GLU A 96 5.75 9.47 14.39
C GLU A 96 7.08 10.20 14.61
N GLU A 97 8.15 9.46 14.90
CA GLU A 97 9.52 10.00 14.95
C GLU A 97 9.87 10.78 13.67
N TRP A 98 9.32 10.32 12.58
CA TRP A 98 9.45 10.87 11.25
C TRP A 98 8.62 12.15 11.01
N ARG A 99 7.47 12.33 11.73
CA ARG A 99 6.65 13.55 11.67
C ARG A 99 7.29 14.73 12.39
N GLU A 100 8.09 14.48 13.40
CA GLU A 100 8.68 15.49 14.28
C GLU A 100 9.97 16.09 13.72
N SER A 101 10.64 15.42 12.76
CA SER A 101 11.84 15.96 12.15
C SER A 101 11.51 17.19 11.30
N PRO A 102 12.12 18.36 11.56
CA PRO A 102 11.95 19.52 10.72
C PRO A 102 12.42 19.20 9.30
N LEU A 103 11.62 19.59 8.32
CA LEU A 103 11.95 19.41 6.90
C LEU A 103 12.58 20.69 6.36
N PRO A 104 13.58 20.59 5.48
CA PRO A 104 14.04 21.70 4.67
C PRO A 104 12.89 22.27 3.82
N ASP A 105 13.08 23.47 3.32
CA ASP A 105 12.14 24.06 2.35
C ASP A 105 12.09 23.24 1.04
N GLU A 106 11.07 23.47 0.24
CA GLU A 106 10.85 22.72 -1.00
C GLU A 106 12.02 22.82 -1.98
N ARG A 107 12.67 23.99 -2.08
CA ARG A 107 13.80 24.19 -2.99
C ARG A 107 14.99 23.36 -2.57
N THR A 108 15.30 23.34 -1.29
CA THR A 108 16.35 22.51 -0.71
C THR A 108 16.06 21.03 -0.93
N LEU A 109 14.84 20.59 -0.68
CA LEU A 109 14.44 19.19 -0.93
C LEU A 109 14.59 18.79 -2.39
N LEU A 110 14.20 19.63 -3.34
CA LEU A 110 14.36 19.38 -4.76
C LEU A 110 15.85 19.38 -5.18
N ALA A 111 16.69 20.19 -4.52
CA ALA A 111 18.14 20.22 -4.75
C ALA A 111 18.86 19.00 -4.19
N GLU A 112 18.40 18.44 -3.06
CA GLU A 112 18.92 17.21 -2.46
C GLU A 112 18.42 15.94 -3.14
N ALA A 113 17.30 15.98 -3.88
CA ALA A 113 16.66 14.84 -4.53
C ALA A 113 17.45 14.39 -5.77
N LEU A 114 18.53 13.64 -5.56
CA LEU A 114 19.36 13.09 -6.63
C LEU A 114 18.59 12.00 -7.40
N THR A 115 18.65 12.07 -8.71
CA THR A 115 18.07 11.05 -9.60
C THR A 115 19.05 9.94 -9.94
N SER A 116 18.54 8.83 -10.43
CA SER A 116 19.34 7.72 -10.99
C SER A 116 20.24 8.15 -12.14
N ALA A 117 19.95 9.27 -12.80
CA ALA A 117 20.76 9.85 -13.87
C ALA A 117 21.88 10.78 -13.33
N GLY A 118 21.99 10.98 -12.02
CA GLY A 118 22.99 11.81 -11.35
C GLY A 118 22.50 13.21 -10.95
N PRO A 119 21.91 14.03 -11.85
CA PRO A 119 21.44 15.36 -11.48
C PRO A 119 20.27 15.33 -10.50
N SER A 120 20.16 16.36 -9.64
CA SER A 120 18.99 16.51 -8.77
C SER A 120 17.75 16.95 -9.56
N LEU A 121 16.55 16.81 -8.97
CA LEU A 121 15.32 17.30 -9.57
C LEU A 121 15.38 18.83 -9.85
N ALA A 122 15.97 19.60 -8.95
CA ALA A 122 16.17 21.02 -9.16
C ALA A 122 17.07 21.28 -10.36
N ALA A 123 18.21 20.57 -10.49
CA ALA A 123 19.13 20.71 -11.61
C ALA A 123 18.51 20.31 -12.94
N LEU A 124 17.74 19.19 -12.99
CA LEU A 124 16.99 18.77 -14.19
C LEU A 124 15.99 19.84 -14.64
N SER A 125 15.39 20.54 -13.70
CA SER A 125 14.36 21.55 -13.98
C SER A 125 14.88 22.91 -14.43
N GLN A 126 16.20 23.12 -14.44
CA GLN A 126 16.79 24.41 -14.87
C GLN A 126 16.60 24.66 -16.36
N GLN A 127 16.74 23.64 -17.17
CA GLN A 127 16.72 23.74 -18.62
C GLN A 127 15.32 23.61 -19.21
N SER A 128 14.48 22.77 -18.63
CA SER A 128 13.12 22.47 -19.08
C SER A 128 12.22 22.09 -17.94
N PRO A 129 10.90 22.29 -18.06
CA PRO A 129 9.96 21.79 -17.06
C PRO A 129 10.11 20.28 -16.87
N VAL A 130 9.92 19.79 -15.65
CA VAL A 130 9.97 18.38 -15.27
C VAL A 130 8.65 17.98 -14.62
N LEU A 131 7.96 17.03 -15.20
CA LEU A 131 6.78 16.39 -14.61
C LEU A 131 7.27 15.29 -13.66
N VAL A 132 7.16 15.53 -12.37
CA VAL A 132 7.59 14.60 -11.32
C VAL A 132 6.41 13.77 -10.85
N VAL A 133 6.45 12.47 -11.08
CA VAL A 133 5.37 11.54 -10.71
C VAL A 133 5.78 10.73 -9.50
N PHE A 134 5.05 10.90 -8.40
CA PHE A 134 5.23 10.18 -7.17
C PHE A 134 4.43 8.88 -7.19
N LEU A 135 5.12 7.76 -7.09
CA LEU A 135 4.53 6.41 -7.08
C LEU A 135 4.52 5.87 -5.64
N ARG A 136 3.65 4.92 -5.34
CA ARG A 136 3.56 4.30 -4.01
C ARG A 136 4.60 3.17 -3.85
N HIS A 137 4.36 2.05 -4.50
CA HIS A 137 5.23 0.87 -4.46
C HIS A 137 4.97 -0.06 -5.65
N ALA A 138 5.95 -0.89 -6.02
CA ALA A 138 5.88 -1.78 -7.18
C ALA A 138 4.73 -2.82 -7.10
N GLY A 139 4.29 -3.18 -5.90
CA GLY A 139 3.14 -4.08 -5.69
C GLY A 139 1.76 -3.45 -5.93
N CYS A 140 1.67 -2.13 -6.09
CA CYS A 140 0.41 -1.42 -6.26
C CYS A 140 -0.12 -1.54 -7.69
N THR A 141 -1.31 -2.10 -7.86
CA THR A 141 -2.01 -2.19 -9.15
C THR A 141 -2.15 -0.82 -9.84
N PHE A 142 -2.47 0.22 -9.07
CA PHE A 142 -2.61 1.58 -9.59
C PHE A 142 -1.27 2.23 -9.98
N CYS A 143 -0.15 1.85 -9.35
CA CYS A 143 1.17 2.27 -9.81
C CYS A 143 1.54 1.64 -11.15
N ARG A 144 1.13 0.40 -11.37
CA ARG A 144 1.27 -0.28 -12.69
C ARG A 144 0.44 0.42 -13.76
N GLU A 145 -0.81 0.77 -13.44
CA GLU A 145 -1.69 1.53 -14.33
C GLU A 145 -1.09 2.92 -14.63
N ALA A 146 -0.56 3.62 -13.61
CA ALA A 146 0.10 4.91 -13.78
C ALA A 146 1.33 4.83 -14.70
N LEU A 147 2.20 3.83 -14.54
CA LEU A 147 3.36 3.65 -15.43
C LEU A 147 2.93 3.33 -16.87
N ALA A 148 1.90 2.50 -17.06
CA ALA A 148 1.36 2.23 -18.39
C ALA A 148 0.77 3.50 -19.04
N ASP A 149 0.06 4.34 -18.27
CA ASP A 149 -0.45 5.62 -18.75
C ASP A 149 0.68 6.59 -19.11
N ILE A 150 1.70 6.71 -18.27
CA ILE A 150 2.88 7.55 -18.54
C ILE A 150 3.57 7.09 -19.82
N ALA A 151 3.83 5.78 -19.97
CA ALA A 151 4.46 5.24 -21.18
C ALA A 151 3.70 5.62 -22.46
N ARG A 152 2.38 5.55 -22.39
CA ARG A 152 1.50 5.89 -23.52
C ARG A 152 1.53 7.38 -23.87
N VAL A 153 1.59 8.27 -22.87
CA VAL A 153 1.52 9.73 -23.10
C VAL A 153 2.90 10.40 -23.13
N ARG A 154 3.98 9.69 -22.79
CA ARG A 154 5.35 10.17 -22.76
C ARG A 154 5.77 10.91 -24.06
N PRO A 155 5.55 10.36 -25.27
CA PRO A 155 5.99 11.06 -26.48
C PRO A 155 5.37 12.45 -26.64
N ALA A 156 4.10 12.61 -26.25
CA ALA A 156 3.41 13.89 -26.33
C ALA A 156 3.89 14.88 -25.24
N ILE A 157 4.24 14.40 -24.05
CA ILE A 157 4.81 15.23 -22.98
C ILE A 157 6.21 15.71 -23.37
N GLU A 158 7.06 14.82 -23.86
CA GLU A 158 8.42 15.17 -24.27
C GLU A 158 8.42 16.10 -25.51
N ALA A 159 7.50 15.89 -26.45
CA ALA A 159 7.32 16.79 -27.59
C ALA A 159 6.89 18.22 -27.18
N SER A 160 6.26 18.40 -26.02
CA SER A 160 5.95 19.72 -25.45
C SER A 160 7.14 20.38 -24.73
N GLY A 161 8.33 19.75 -24.73
CA GLY A 161 9.54 20.24 -24.07
C GLY A 161 9.59 19.93 -22.57
N THR A 162 8.64 19.14 -22.03
CA THR A 162 8.61 18.74 -20.63
C THR A 162 9.27 17.37 -20.45
N ARG A 163 10.21 17.26 -19.51
CA ARG A 163 10.81 15.97 -19.11
C ARG A 163 9.94 15.26 -18.09
N ILE A 164 10.14 13.97 -17.91
CA ILE A 164 9.46 13.17 -16.88
C ILE A 164 10.49 12.63 -15.91
N ALA A 165 10.18 12.68 -14.62
CA ALA A 165 10.95 12.02 -13.56
C ALA A 165 10.00 11.25 -12.64
N LEU A 166 10.48 10.12 -12.10
CA LEU A 166 9.70 9.26 -11.22
C LEU A 166 10.26 9.33 -9.79
N VAL A 167 9.39 9.28 -8.78
CA VAL A 167 9.79 9.19 -7.37
C VAL A 167 9.15 7.96 -6.76
N HIS A 168 9.94 7.16 -6.05
CA HIS A 168 9.49 5.90 -5.46
C HIS A 168 10.10 5.67 -4.07
N MET A 169 9.50 4.76 -3.29
CA MET A 169 9.95 4.39 -1.95
C MET A 169 10.73 3.07 -1.89
N GLY A 170 10.80 2.35 -3.01
CA GLY A 170 11.46 1.05 -3.10
C GLY A 170 12.96 1.13 -3.33
N GLU A 171 13.58 -0.03 -3.40
CA GLU A 171 15.00 -0.18 -3.73
C GLU A 171 15.25 0.20 -5.20
N PRO A 172 16.33 0.95 -5.53
CA PRO A 172 16.57 1.49 -6.87
C PRO A 172 16.63 0.44 -7.99
N ALA A 173 17.35 -0.67 -7.80
CA ALA A 173 17.47 -1.71 -8.82
C ALA A 173 16.15 -2.43 -9.08
N ALA A 174 15.38 -2.72 -8.01
CA ALA A 174 14.06 -3.31 -8.12
C ALA A 174 13.08 -2.38 -8.85
N PHE A 175 13.17 -1.07 -8.58
CA PHE A 175 12.34 -0.09 -9.27
C PHE A 175 12.71 0.07 -10.75
N ALA A 176 13.99 0.09 -11.09
CA ALA A 176 14.45 0.14 -12.49
C ALA A 176 13.95 -1.08 -13.28
N ALA A 177 14.05 -2.29 -12.71
CA ALA A 177 13.49 -3.49 -13.31
C ALA A 177 11.95 -3.42 -13.48
N PHE A 178 11.26 -2.80 -12.50
CA PHE A 178 9.81 -2.62 -12.54
C PHE A 178 9.37 -1.60 -13.59
N SER A 179 9.99 -0.41 -13.63
CA SER A 179 9.68 0.63 -14.63
C SER A 179 10.07 0.20 -16.04
N GLY A 180 11.13 -0.63 -16.16
CA GLY A 180 11.58 -1.22 -17.42
C GLY A 180 10.54 -2.10 -18.10
N GLN A 181 9.64 -2.76 -17.33
CA GLN A 181 8.52 -3.52 -17.90
C GLN A 181 7.55 -2.65 -18.72
N TYR A 182 7.60 -1.34 -18.50
CA TYR A 182 6.77 -0.35 -19.19
C TYR A 182 7.56 0.51 -20.20
N GLY A 183 8.84 0.18 -20.46
CA GLY A 183 9.72 0.96 -21.32
C GLY A 183 10.14 2.30 -20.73
N LEU A 184 10.19 2.41 -19.38
CA LEU A 184 10.47 3.65 -18.65
C LEU A 184 11.75 3.57 -17.78
N ALA A 185 12.63 2.57 -18.02
CA ALA A 185 13.88 2.41 -17.26
C ALA A 185 14.89 3.54 -17.48
N ASP A 186 14.77 4.26 -18.58
CA ASP A 186 15.62 5.39 -18.94
C ASP A 186 15.19 6.71 -18.29
N LEU A 187 14.00 6.77 -17.69
CA LEU A 187 13.54 7.96 -16.99
C LEU A 187 14.34 8.18 -15.69
N PRO A 188 14.72 9.44 -15.40
CA PRO A 188 15.29 9.79 -14.11
C PRO A 188 14.37 9.36 -12.96
N ALA A 189 14.88 8.62 -11.99
CA ALA A 189 14.14 8.15 -10.85
C ALA A 189 14.82 8.56 -9.53
N VAL A 190 14.04 8.99 -8.54
CA VAL A 190 14.49 9.32 -7.19
C VAL A 190 13.98 8.27 -6.22
N ALA A 191 14.89 7.62 -5.49
CA ALA A 191 14.54 6.76 -4.37
C ALA A 191 14.38 7.60 -3.11
N ASP A 192 13.19 7.60 -2.53
CA ASP A 192 12.88 8.30 -1.27
C ASP A 192 12.20 7.34 -0.26
N PRO A 193 12.92 6.32 0.25
CA PRO A 193 12.37 5.37 1.22
C PRO A 193 11.96 6.05 2.54
N SER A 194 12.63 7.14 2.90
CA SER A 194 12.31 7.97 4.06
C SER A 194 11.12 8.89 3.86
N ARG A 195 10.63 9.05 2.64
CA ARG A 195 9.52 9.91 2.25
C ARG A 195 9.70 11.40 2.59
N ARG A 196 10.95 11.86 2.72
CA ARG A 196 11.26 13.28 2.98
C ARG A 196 10.69 14.16 1.88
N LEU A 197 10.85 13.75 0.63
CA LEU A 197 10.34 14.47 -0.53
C LEU A 197 8.80 14.43 -0.60
N TYR A 198 8.19 13.25 -0.32
CA TYR A 198 6.73 13.14 -0.23
C TYR A 198 6.15 14.12 0.79
N ARG A 199 6.72 14.16 1.98
CA ARG A 199 6.26 15.07 3.06
C ARG A 199 6.48 16.53 2.72
N GLY A 200 7.70 16.86 2.28
CA GLY A 200 8.08 18.22 2.01
C GLY A 200 7.25 18.87 0.91
N LEU A 201 6.80 18.07 -0.06
CA LEU A 201 5.87 18.54 -1.09
C LEU A 201 4.39 18.41 -0.69
N GLY A 202 4.10 18.05 0.56
CA GLY A 202 2.74 18.03 1.11
C GLY A 202 1.91 16.78 0.77
N LEU A 203 2.53 15.70 0.27
CA LEU A 203 1.84 14.44 0.03
C LEU A 203 1.50 13.76 1.35
N ARG A 204 0.21 13.51 1.55
CA ARG A 204 -0.34 12.95 2.78
C ARG A 204 -0.50 11.44 2.72
N ARG A 205 -0.61 10.82 3.90
CA ARG A 205 -1.08 9.43 4.01
C ARG A 205 -2.59 9.38 3.81
N GLY A 206 -3.04 8.37 3.09
CA GLY A 206 -4.46 8.12 2.87
C GLY A 206 -5.13 7.55 4.11
N LYS A 207 -6.36 7.97 4.37
CA LYS A 207 -7.25 7.33 5.33
C LYS A 207 -7.71 5.97 4.77
N LEU A 208 -8.16 5.07 5.64
CA LEU A 208 -8.62 3.73 5.24
C LEU A 208 -9.69 3.78 4.12
N SER A 209 -10.60 4.74 4.18
CA SER A 209 -11.62 4.96 3.15
C SER A 209 -11.07 5.39 1.78
N GLN A 210 -9.92 6.07 1.76
CA GLN A 210 -9.24 6.49 0.52
C GLN A 210 -8.39 5.38 -0.10
N LEU A 211 -8.05 4.37 0.69
CA LEU A 211 -7.21 3.23 0.29
C LEU A 211 -8.02 1.98 -0.05
N LEU A 212 -9.13 1.75 0.68
CA LEU A 212 -9.98 0.55 0.60
C LEU A 212 -11.47 0.88 0.40
N GLY A 213 -11.84 2.12 0.13
CA GLY A 213 -13.22 2.52 -0.12
C GLY A 213 -13.83 1.82 -1.34
N TRP A 214 -15.16 1.76 -1.43
CA TRP A 214 -15.90 1.11 -2.53
C TRP A 214 -15.41 1.53 -3.93
N ARG A 215 -15.12 2.81 -4.14
CA ARG A 215 -14.55 3.34 -5.40
C ARG A 215 -13.19 2.74 -5.72
N VAL A 216 -12.32 2.58 -4.72
CA VAL A 216 -10.98 1.99 -4.87
C VAL A 216 -11.12 0.50 -5.20
N TRP A 217 -12.03 -0.20 -4.51
CA TRP A 217 -12.28 -1.61 -4.74
C TRP A 217 -12.79 -1.87 -6.18
N TRP A 218 -13.78 -1.11 -6.63
CA TRP A 218 -14.32 -1.20 -7.99
C TRP A 218 -13.25 -0.88 -9.06
N ARG A 219 -12.48 0.19 -8.85
CA ARG A 219 -11.37 0.56 -9.74
C ARG A 219 -10.25 -0.48 -9.71
N GLY A 220 -9.95 -1.06 -8.56
CA GLY A 220 -9.00 -2.16 -8.40
C GLY A 220 -9.40 -3.40 -9.20
N LEU A 221 -10.68 -3.77 -9.18
CA LEU A 221 -11.22 -4.85 -10.01
C LEU A 221 -11.08 -4.54 -11.50
N GLN A 222 -11.40 -3.33 -11.94
CA GLN A 222 -11.22 -2.93 -13.34
C GLN A 222 -9.75 -2.96 -13.78
N ALA A 223 -8.83 -2.48 -12.93
CA ALA A 223 -7.39 -2.50 -13.21
C ALA A 223 -6.86 -3.95 -13.25
N PHE A 224 -7.34 -4.82 -12.36
CA PHE A 224 -7.02 -6.25 -12.38
C PHE A 224 -7.49 -6.94 -13.67
N LEU A 225 -8.73 -6.67 -14.11
CA LEU A 225 -9.27 -7.19 -15.38
C LEU A 225 -8.50 -6.68 -16.61
N ARG A 226 -7.84 -5.53 -16.52
CA ARG A 226 -6.91 -5.00 -17.55
C ARG A 226 -5.50 -5.60 -17.46
N GLY A 227 -5.27 -6.59 -16.59
CA GLY A 227 -4.00 -7.30 -16.47
C GLY A 227 -3.02 -6.74 -15.43
N HIS A 228 -3.37 -5.66 -14.71
CA HIS A 228 -2.54 -5.09 -13.67
C HIS A 228 -2.70 -5.87 -12.34
N ARG A 229 -1.87 -6.90 -12.16
CA ARG A 229 -1.91 -7.77 -10.97
C ARG A 229 -1.25 -7.09 -9.76
N VAL A 230 -1.66 -7.52 -8.55
CA VAL A 230 -1.00 -7.14 -7.29
C VAL A 230 0.39 -7.78 -7.25
N GLY A 231 1.41 -7.00 -6.88
CA GLY A 231 2.78 -7.46 -6.74
C GLY A 231 3.27 -7.37 -5.28
N LYS A 232 4.60 -7.45 -5.09
CA LYS A 232 5.22 -7.30 -3.77
C LYS A 232 4.95 -5.92 -3.19
N PHE A 233 4.55 -5.87 -1.91
CA PHE A 233 4.39 -4.62 -1.16
C PHE A 233 5.76 -4.19 -0.62
N GLU A 234 6.25 -3.04 -1.07
CA GLU A 234 7.48 -2.39 -0.60
C GLU A 234 7.18 -0.94 -0.25
N GLY A 235 7.67 -0.47 0.89
CA GLY A 235 7.39 0.89 1.38
C GLY A 235 6.03 1.06 2.05
N ASP A 236 5.63 2.31 2.28
CA ASP A 236 4.40 2.67 2.99
C ASP A 236 3.16 2.52 2.10
N VAL A 237 2.38 1.47 2.36
CA VAL A 237 1.13 1.19 1.64
C VAL A 237 0.04 2.25 1.85
N THR A 238 0.18 3.13 2.84
CA THR A 238 -0.78 4.19 3.13
C THR A 238 -0.44 5.51 2.43
N GLN A 239 0.78 5.66 1.88
CA GLN A 239 1.17 6.87 1.18
C GLN A 239 0.30 7.10 -0.06
N LEU A 240 -0.26 8.32 -0.21
CA LEU A 240 -0.95 8.71 -1.44
C LEU A 240 0.07 9.22 -2.47
N PRO A 241 -0.15 8.91 -3.76
CA PRO A 241 0.67 9.43 -4.84
C PRO A 241 0.33 10.88 -5.17
N GLY A 242 1.13 11.49 -6.06
CA GLY A 242 0.87 12.82 -6.58
C GLY A 242 1.70 13.12 -7.80
N VAL A 243 1.41 14.25 -8.44
CA VAL A 243 2.12 14.71 -9.64
C VAL A 243 2.44 16.19 -9.48
N PHE A 244 3.67 16.55 -9.79
CA PHE A 244 4.16 17.94 -9.68
C PHE A 244 4.83 18.34 -10.98
N LEU A 245 4.56 19.55 -11.44
CA LEU A 245 5.35 20.17 -12.50
C LEU A 245 6.33 21.14 -11.84
N ILE A 246 7.61 20.93 -12.06
CA ILE A 246 8.68 21.79 -11.54
C ILE A 246 9.43 22.46 -12.69
N HIS A 247 9.83 23.70 -12.50
CA HIS A 247 10.69 24.43 -13.42
C HIS A 247 11.58 25.41 -12.64
N ARG A 248 12.87 25.44 -12.95
CA ARG A 248 13.86 26.29 -12.29
C ARG A 248 13.87 26.13 -10.76
N GLY A 249 13.72 24.89 -10.29
CA GLY A 249 13.70 24.57 -8.86
C GLY A 249 12.43 25.02 -8.12
N VAL A 250 11.37 25.39 -8.85
CA VAL A 250 10.09 25.84 -8.25
C VAL A 250 8.96 24.93 -8.72
N VAL A 251 8.04 24.62 -7.81
CA VAL A 251 6.83 23.85 -8.11
C VAL A 251 5.80 24.79 -8.75
N LEU A 252 5.51 24.57 -10.04
CA LEU A 252 4.53 25.36 -10.81
C LEU A 252 3.11 24.81 -10.64
N ARG A 253 2.95 23.49 -10.62
CA ARG A 253 1.65 22.83 -10.48
C ARG A 253 1.75 21.65 -9.51
N ARG A 254 0.64 21.38 -8.83
CA ARG A 254 0.50 20.28 -7.87
C ARG A 254 -0.80 19.54 -8.12
N TYR A 255 -0.72 18.23 -8.18
CA TYR A 255 -1.89 17.35 -8.20
C TYR A 255 -1.76 16.34 -7.07
N PHE A 256 -2.64 16.43 -6.11
CA PHE A 256 -2.73 15.50 -4.99
C PHE A 256 -3.83 14.49 -5.28
N HIS A 257 -3.49 13.20 -5.24
CA HIS A 257 -4.49 12.15 -5.39
C HIS A 257 -5.45 12.18 -4.20
N GLN A 258 -6.75 12.14 -4.49
CA GLN A 258 -7.80 12.03 -3.47
C GLN A 258 -7.94 10.59 -2.97
N THR A 259 -7.68 9.61 -3.84
CA THR A 259 -7.66 8.18 -3.56
C THR A 259 -6.44 7.53 -4.21
N SER A 260 -6.11 6.31 -3.79
CA SER A 260 -5.05 5.54 -4.44
C SER A 260 -5.34 5.18 -5.91
N ALA A 261 -6.61 5.26 -6.32
CA ALA A 261 -7.09 4.87 -7.64
C ALA A 261 -7.28 6.05 -8.62
N ASP A 262 -6.87 7.26 -8.25
CA ASP A 262 -7.01 8.43 -9.12
C ASP A 262 -6.08 8.31 -10.34
N ARG A 263 -6.58 8.79 -11.49
CA ARG A 263 -5.85 8.84 -12.77
C ARG A 263 -5.83 10.28 -13.26
N PRO A 264 -4.74 11.02 -13.00
CA PRO A 264 -4.60 12.39 -13.50
C PRO A 264 -4.39 12.42 -15.01
N ASP A 265 -4.75 13.54 -15.62
CA ASP A 265 -4.34 13.84 -16.98
C ASP A 265 -2.89 14.37 -16.98
N TYR A 266 -1.94 13.44 -17.18
CA TYR A 266 -0.51 13.77 -17.19
C TYR A 266 -0.13 14.78 -18.26
N GLN A 267 -0.79 14.76 -19.44
CA GLN A 267 -0.51 15.71 -20.52
C GLN A 267 -0.97 17.13 -20.16
N ALA A 268 -2.16 17.24 -19.54
CA ALA A 268 -2.64 18.54 -19.08
C ALA A 268 -1.77 19.11 -17.95
N LEU A 269 -1.27 18.24 -17.04
CA LEU A 269 -0.38 18.64 -15.96
C LEU A 269 1.02 19.03 -16.45
N ALA A 270 1.50 18.43 -17.53
CA ALA A 270 2.82 18.69 -18.11
C ALA A 270 2.92 20.01 -18.89
N LYS A 271 1.80 20.60 -19.30
CA LYS A 271 1.82 21.89 -20.02
C LYS A 271 2.30 22.98 -19.04
N ALA A 272 3.48 23.57 -19.31
CA ALA A 272 3.85 24.83 -18.70
C ALA A 272 2.84 25.89 -19.13
N ALA A 273 2.38 26.73 -18.20
CA ALA A 273 1.46 27.82 -18.52
C ALA A 273 2.19 28.89 -19.33
#